data_2315ccd0af8f117f7912dfe80b20b220
#
_entry.id   2315ccd0af8f117f7912dfe80b20b220
#
_cell.length_a   1.000
_cell.length_b   1.000
_cell.length_c   1.000
_cell.angle_alpha   90.00
_cell.angle_beta   90.00
_cell.angle_gamma   90.00
#
_symmetry.space_group_name_H-M   'P 1'
#
loop_
_entity.id
_entity.type
_entity.pdbx_description
1 polymer ?
#
loop_
_entity_poly.entity_id
_entity_poly.type
_entity_poly.pdbx_seq_one_letter_code
_entity_poly.pdbx_strand_id
1 'polypeptide(L)'
;MKVLVVGSGGREHALAWKLAQSEDCEELHAAPGNPGIATIGHCHPVRAEDGEGLLGFCGEHEIDLVVVGPEAPLVAGLADQLRHAGVAVLGPSAAAARIEGSKTFAKEVMASAGVPTAERLSVARPPCVVKVDGLAGGKGVFVCRTQAELDDGLRAAAALGGALLIEELLEGEELSLLAICDGQNAVPLAPAQDFKRLEDGDRGPNTGGMGSYSPVPGIGPAEVEELLETVHRPVLAELSRRGAPFVGVLYAGLMLTDAGPRVLEFNCRFGDPETQSILPRLDADLLPALAAAAAGDLGGGELATGDRATVTVVLVGADPLDRGDRGTPIEGVEDAEASGALVFHAGTAERSGRLLTNGRRILNVIGAGDDVGAARAAAYEGVGRISFAGMKYRSDIAAAAEARVG
;
A
#
# COMPACT_ATOMS: atom_id res chain seq x y z
N MET A 1 -14.60 -12.92 15.97
CA MET A 1 -14.10 -13.46 14.67
C MET A 1 -12.64 -13.84 14.79
N LYS A 2 -12.23 -14.95 14.17
CA LYS A 2 -10.85 -15.33 13.98
C LYS A 2 -10.34 -14.78 12.63
N VAL A 3 -9.35 -13.91 12.66
CA VAL A 3 -8.89 -13.17 11.48
C VAL A 3 -7.48 -13.59 11.11
N LEU A 4 -7.24 -13.85 9.83
CA LEU A 4 -5.90 -14.11 9.28
C LEU A 4 -5.45 -12.95 8.38
N VAL A 5 -4.35 -12.31 8.72
CA VAL A 5 -3.64 -11.35 7.85
C VAL A 5 -2.54 -12.08 7.10
N VAL A 6 -2.63 -12.12 5.77
CA VAL A 6 -1.61 -12.76 4.92
C VAL A 6 -0.55 -11.73 4.54
N GLY A 7 0.70 -12.01 4.88
CA GLY A 7 1.87 -11.16 4.59
C GLY A 7 2.71 -10.87 5.84
N SER A 8 3.75 -10.05 5.69
CA SER A 8 4.74 -9.79 6.76
C SER A 8 5.33 -8.38 6.73
N GLY A 9 4.78 -7.49 5.92
CA GLY A 9 5.28 -6.11 5.75
C GLY A 9 4.73 -5.13 6.79
N GLY A 10 5.13 -3.86 6.64
CA GLY A 10 4.63 -2.77 7.49
C GLY A 10 3.13 -2.54 7.33
N ARG A 11 2.61 -2.70 6.13
CA ARG A 11 1.17 -2.68 5.83
C ARG A 11 0.42 -3.76 6.61
N GLU A 12 0.91 -4.99 6.60
CA GLU A 12 0.28 -6.09 7.32
C GLU A 12 0.35 -5.88 8.84
N HIS A 13 1.43 -5.28 9.36
CA HIS A 13 1.50 -4.94 10.77
C HIS A 13 0.50 -3.82 11.13
N ALA A 14 0.38 -2.78 10.30
CA ALA A 14 -0.62 -1.73 10.52
C ALA A 14 -2.06 -2.27 10.46
N LEU A 15 -2.35 -3.19 9.54
CA LEU A 15 -3.63 -3.91 9.47
C LEU A 15 -3.88 -4.74 10.74
N ALA A 16 -2.92 -5.56 11.13
CA ALA A 16 -2.99 -6.38 12.34
C ALA A 16 -3.23 -5.51 13.59
N TRP A 17 -2.48 -4.39 13.71
CA TRP A 17 -2.63 -3.43 14.80
C TRP A 17 -4.04 -2.82 14.85
N LYS A 18 -4.62 -2.46 13.70
CA LYS A 18 -5.98 -1.87 13.67
C LYS A 18 -7.05 -2.92 13.92
N LEU A 19 -6.91 -4.13 13.38
CA LEU A 19 -7.86 -5.22 13.56
C LEU A 19 -7.88 -5.74 15.00
N ALA A 20 -6.73 -5.77 15.68
CA ALA A 20 -6.64 -6.17 17.08
C ALA A 20 -7.37 -5.22 18.05
N GLN A 21 -7.77 -4.02 17.62
CA GLN A 21 -8.53 -3.05 18.43
C GLN A 21 -10.04 -3.31 18.38
N SER A 22 -10.50 -4.15 17.43
CA SER A 22 -11.93 -4.48 17.31
C SER A 22 -12.37 -5.41 18.42
N GLU A 23 -13.52 -5.10 19.03
CA GLU A 23 -14.16 -6.02 19.99
C GLU A 23 -14.63 -7.32 19.33
N ASP A 24 -14.85 -7.31 18.02
CA ASP A 24 -15.23 -8.48 17.23
C ASP A 24 -14.03 -9.39 16.86
N CYS A 25 -12.78 -8.94 17.09
CA CYS A 25 -11.59 -9.73 16.84
C CYS A 25 -11.25 -10.64 18.04
N GLU A 26 -11.69 -11.89 17.99
CA GLU A 26 -11.44 -12.87 19.04
C GLU A 26 -10.00 -13.42 19.00
N GLU A 27 -9.53 -13.73 17.80
CA GLU A 27 -8.17 -14.23 17.56
C GLU A 27 -7.60 -13.58 16.30
N LEU A 28 -6.38 -13.04 16.43
CA LEU A 28 -5.64 -12.47 15.32
C LEU A 28 -4.47 -13.37 14.95
N HIS A 29 -4.43 -13.80 13.70
CA HIS A 29 -3.37 -14.61 13.11
C HIS A 29 -2.69 -13.86 11.96
N ALA A 30 -1.42 -14.17 11.71
CA ALA A 30 -0.70 -13.67 10.53
C ALA A 30 0.15 -14.79 9.90
N ALA A 31 0.25 -14.78 8.56
CA ALA A 31 1.04 -15.76 7.82
C ALA A 31 1.83 -15.05 6.68
N PRO A 32 3.17 -14.99 6.75
CA PRO A 32 4.01 -15.48 7.85
C PRO A 32 4.08 -14.53 9.07
N GLY A 33 3.62 -13.27 8.96
CA GLY A 33 3.77 -12.27 9.99
C GLY A 33 5.20 -11.77 10.19
N ASN A 34 5.43 -10.99 11.23
CA ASN A 34 6.73 -10.45 11.62
C ASN A 34 6.79 -10.26 13.16
N PRO A 35 7.97 -9.96 13.75
CA PRO A 35 8.11 -9.77 15.20
C PRO A 35 7.17 -8.75 15.82
N GLY A 36 6.83 -7.66 15.12
CA GLY A 36 5.87 -6.68 15.63
C GLY A 36 4.45 -7.23 15.68
N ILE A 37 4.00 -7.96 14.65
CA ILE A 37 2.69 -8.62 14.67
C ILE A 37 2.63 -9.68 15.78
N ALA A 38 3.75 -10.37 16.04
CA ALA A 38 3.82 -11.38 17.10
C ALA A 38 3.59 -10.83 18.52
N THR A 39 3.65 -9.52 18.73
CA THR A 39 3.31 -8.87 20.02
C THR A 39 1.81 -8.69 20.23
N ILE A 40 1.02 -8.76 19.17
CA ILE A 40 -0.43 -8.47 19.17
C ILE A 40 -1.29 -9.61 18.60
N GLY A 41 -0.68 -10.67 18.07
CA GLY A 41 -1.36 -11.80 17.46
C GLY A 41 -0.43 -12.99 17.29
N HIS A 42 -0.89 -14.02 16.62
CA HIS A 42 -0.17 -15.28 16.40
C HIS A 42 0.44 -15.33 14.99
N CYS A 43 1.76 -15.42 14.89
CA CYS A 43 2.46 -15.59 13.62
C CYS A 43 2.69 -17.06 13.29
N HIS A 44 2.43 -17.46 12.04
CA HIS A 44 2.55 -18.85 11.57
C HIS A 44 3.50 -18.94 10.37
N PRO A 45 4.41 -19.92 10.30
CA PRO A 45 5.44 -19.98 9.26
C PRO A 45 4.89 -20.49 7.91
N VAL A 46 3.72 -19.99 7.49
CA VAL A 46 3.12 -20.25 6.19
C VAL A 46 3.40 -19.05 5.29
N ARG A 47 4.00 -19.28 4.12
CA ARG A 47 4.33 -18.20 3.18
C ARG A 47 3.08 -17.65 2.53
N ALA A 48 3.10 -16.34 2.20
CA ALA A 48 1.96 -15.67 1.55
C ALA A 48 1.63 -16.26 0.17
N GLU A 49 2.61 -16.84 -0.53
CA GLU A 49 2.44 -17.47 -1.84
C GLU A 49 2.06 -18.97 -1.76
N ASP A 50 2.04 -19.55 -0.55
CA ASP A 50 1.67 -20.95 -0.32
C ASP A 50 0.14 -21.07 -0.13
N GLY A 51 -0.60 -21.07 -1.24
CA GLY A 51 -2.06 -21.12 -1.21
C GLY A 51 -2.61 -22.41 -0.57
N GLU A 52 -1.97 -23.55 -0.78
CA GLU A 52 -2.38 -24.83 -0.16
C GLU A 52 -2.15 -24.81 1.36
N GLY A 53 -0.99 -24.30 1.79
CA GLY A 53 -0.67 -24.14 3.20
C GLY A 53 -1.62 -23.18 3.92
N LEU A 54 -1.95 -22.04 3.27
CA LEU A 54 -2.92 -21.07 3.80
C LEU A 54 -4.33 -21.65 3.88
N LEU A 55 -4.76 -22.41 2.86
CA LEU A 55 -6.07 -23.07 2.86
C LEU A 55 -6.15 -24.10 3.98
N GLY A 56 -5.12 -24.95 4.15
CA GLY A 56 -5.05 -25.93 5.24
C GLY A 56 -5.11 -25.25 6.60
N PHE A 57 -4.34 -24.17 6.77
CA PHE A 57 -4.34 -23.36 7.99
C PHE A 57 -5.72 -22.79 8.32
N CYS A 58 -6.41 -22.23 7.34
CA CYS A 58 -7.77 -21.69 7.55
C CYS A 58 -8.76 -22.76 8.03
N GLY A 59 -8.68 -23.96 7.48
CA GLY A 59 -9.53 -25.08 7.93
C GLY A 59 -9.18 -25.59 9.32
N GLU A 60 -7.88 -25.71 9.67
CA GLU A 60 -7.43 -26.18 10.97
C GLU A 60 -7.77 -25.23 12.12
N HIS A 61 -7.67 -23.91 11.86
CA HIS A 61 -7.91 -22.86 12.84
C HIS A 61 -9.29 -22.25 12.79
N GLU A 62 -10.16 -22.70 11.88
CA GLU A 62 -11.53 -22.18 11.70
C GLU A 62 -11.54 -20.66 11.48
N ILE A 63 -10.71 -20.18 10.55
CA ILE A 63 -10.59 -18.75 10.24
C ILE A 63 -11.88 -18.22 9.60
N ASP A 64 -12.45 -17.16 10.19
CA ASP A 64 -13.67 -16.52 9.71
C ASP A 64 -13.41 -15.54 8.56
N LEU A 65 -12.29 -14.79 8.61
CA LEU A 65 -11.95 -13.78 7.61
C LEU A 65 -10.45 -13.79 7.30
N VAL A 66 -10.11 -13.83 6.01
CA VAL A 66 -8.74 -13.64 5.52
C VAL A 66 -8.60 -12.25 4.90
N VAL A 67 -7.61 -11.48 5.34
CA VAL A 67 -7.21 -10.20 4.74
C VAL A 67 -5.88 -10.38 4.04
N VAL A 68 -5.86 -10.26 2.72
CA VAL A 68 -4.64 -10.47 1.93
C VAL A 68 -3.90 -9.16 1.74
N GLY A 69 -2.69 -9.05 2.28
CA GLY A 69 -1.87 -7.85 2.20
C GLY A 69 -1.18 -7.67 0.85
N PRO A 70 -0.33 -8.61 0.38
CA PRO A 70 0.44 -8.45 -0.85
C PRO A 70 -0.34 -8.81 -2.12
N GLU A 71 0.06 -8.23 -3.24
CA GLU A 71 -0.56 -8.39 -4.55
C GLU A 71 -0.28 -9.76 -5.22
N ALA A 72 0.90 -10.32 -4.99
CA ALA A 72 1.32 -11.53 -5.69
C ALA A 72 0.39 -12.73 -5.47
N PRO A 73 -0.02 -13.09 -4.22
CA PRO A 73 -0.99 -14.16 -4.00
C PRO A 73 -2.38 -13.84 -4.55
N LEU A 74 -2.80 -12.57 -4.61
CA LEU A 74 -4.08 -12.18 -5.21
C LEU A 74 -4.10 -12.42 -6.71
N VAL A 75 -3.05 -11.98 -7.40
CA VAL A 75 -2.88 -12.23 -8.85
C VAL A 75 -2.77 -13.72 -9.15
N ALA A 76 -2.17 -14.51 -8.23
CA ALA A 76 -2.10 -15.96 -8.34
C ALA A 76 -3.40 -16.69 -8.01
N GLY A 77 -4.46 -15.99 -7.54
CA GLY A 77 -5.79 -16.56 -7.30
C GLY A 77 -6.02 -17.12 -5.91
N LEU A 78 -5.26 -16.70 -4.90
CA LEU A 78 -5.46 -17.13 -3.51
C LEU A 78 -6.89 -16.86 -3.04
N ALA A 79 -7.44 -15.68 -3.35
CA ALA A 79 -8.80 -15.32 -2.94
C ALA A 79 -9.87 -16.23 -3.58
N ASP A 80 -9.66 -16.68 -4.81
CA ASP A 80 -10.57 -17.62 -5.47
C ASP A 80 -10.53 -18.99 -4.80
N GLN A 81 -9.33 -19.48 -4.45
CA GLN A 81 -9.15 -20.77 -3.76
C GLN A 81 -9.83 -20.78 -2.38
N LEU A 82 -9.62 -19.73 -1.58
CA LEU A 82 -10.21 -19.61 -0.25
C LEU A 82 -11.74 -19.49 -0.30
N ARG A 83 -12.29 -18.66 -1.19
CA ARG A 83 -13.75 -18.55 -1.38
C ARG A 83 -14.38 -19.86 -1.85
N HIS A 84 -13.72 -20.61 -2.73
CA HIS A 84 -14.19 -21.92 -3.16
C HIS A 84 -14.27 -22.91 -1.98
N ALA A 85 -13.42 -22.76 -0.99
CA ALA A 85 -13.45 -23.55 0.23
C ALA A 85 -14.41 -23.00 1.30
N GLY A 86 -15.13 -21.91 1.03
CA GLY A 86 -16.09 -21.32 1.96
C GLY A 86 -15.51 -20.35 2.97
N VAL A 87 -14.25 -19.93 2.81
CA VAL A 87 -13.61 -18.94 3.69
C VAL A 87 -13.87 -17.54 3.16
N ALA A 88 -14.34 -16.62 4.02
CA ALA A 88 -14.49 -15.22 3.65
C ALA A 88 -13.13 -14.56 3.42
N VAL A 89 -12.99 -13.79 2.33
CA VAL A 89 -11.71 -13.17 1.96
C VAL A 89 -11.92 -11.72 1.52
N LEU A 90 -11.21 -10.81 2.15
CA LEU A 90 -11.00 -9.48 1.62
C LEU A 90 -9.78 -9.50 0.68
N GLY A 91 -10.05 -9.52 -0.60
CA GLY A 91 -9.07 -9.57 -1.69
C GLY A 91 -9.77 -9.92 -2.99
N PRO A 92 -9.44 -9.31 -4.13
CA PRO A 92 -10.09 -9.57 -5.41
C PRO A 92 -9.76 -10.97 -5.95
N SER A 93 -10.63 -11.48 -6.83
CA SER A 93 -10.35 -12.66 -7.64
C SER A 93 -9.12 -12.43 -8.54
N ALA A 94 -8.48 -13.49 -9.02
CA ALA A 94 -7.38 -13.37 -9.97
C ALA A 94 -7.78 -12.55 -11.21
N ALA A 95 -9.02 -12.70 -11.67
CA ALA A 95 -9.56 -11.94 -12.79
C ALA A 95 -9.64 -10.45 -12.52
N ALA A 96 -10.07 -10.03 -11.33
CA ALA A 96 -10.13 -8.63 -10.90
C ALA A 96 -8.74 -8.08 -10.53
N ALA A 97 -7.87 -8.90 -9.90
CA ALA A 97 -6.50 -8.53 -9.54
C ALA A 97 -5.61 -8.19 -10.74
N ARG A 98 -6.01 -8.57 -11.96
CA ARG A 98 -5.37 -8.12 -13.19
C ARG A 98 -5.28 -6.61 -13.32
N ILE A 99 -6.12 -5.84 -12.60
CA ILE A 99 -6.07 -4.36 -12.59
C ILE A 99 -4.71 -3.84 -12.09
N GLU A 100 -4.01 -4.58 -11.20
CA GLU A 100 -2.63 -4.35 -10.80
C GLU A 100 -1.67 -5.26 -11.58
N GLY A 101 -2.05 -6.52 -11.82
CA GLY A 101 -1.22 -7.53 -12.46
C GLY A 101 -0.89 -7.26 -13.92
N SER A 102 -1.64 -6.39 -14.62
CA SER A 102 -1.37 -5.99 -16.00
C SER A 102 -1.75 -4.53 -16.23
N LYS A 103 -0.75 -3.71 -16.50
CA LYS A 103 -0.94 -2.29 -16.83
C LYS A 103 -1.72 -2.10 -18.13
N THR A 104 -1.52 -3.02 -19.08
CA THR A 104 -2.30 -3.04 -20.32
C THR A 104 -3.78 -3.29 -20.04
N PHE A 105 -4.11 -4.26 -19.20
CA PHE A 105 -5.49 -4.52 -18.79
C PHE A 105 -6.11 -3.33 -18.05
N ALA A 106 -5.36 -2.70 -17.14
CA ALA A 106 -5.81 -1.50 -16.44
C ALA A 106 -6.16 -0.37 -17.43
N LYS A 107 -5.33 -0.15 -18.46
CA LYS A 107 -5.61 0.83 -19.52
C LYS A 107 -6.88 0.50 -20.31
N GLU A 108 -7.11 -0.75 -20.63
CA GLU A 108 -8.33 -1.20 -21.30
C GLU A 108 -9.58 -0.98 -20.45
N VAL A 109 -9.50 -1.25 -19.14
CA VAL A 109 -10.58 -0.99 -18.19
C VAL A 109 -10.86 0.50 -18.11
N MET A 110 -9.83 1.32 -17.90
CA MET A 110 -9.98 2.80 -17.82
C MET A 110 -10.57 3.39 -19.10
N ALA A 111 -10.07 2.97 -20.27
CA ALA A 111 -10.60 3.42 -21.55
C ALA A 111 -12.08 3.06 -21.74
N SER A 112 -12.49 1.84 -21.36
CA SER A 112 -13.89 1.41 -21.44
C SER A 112 -14.79 2.09 -20.42
N ALA A 113 -14.24 2.42 -19.24
CA ALA A 113 -14.95 3.10 -18.16
C ALA A 113 -14.96 4.64 -18.31
N GLY A 114 -14.24 5.19 -19.28
CA GLY A 114 -14.11 6.65 -19.46
C GLY A 114 -13.27 7.33 -18.37
N VAL A 115 -12.41 6.60 -17.67
CA VAL A 115 -11.57 7.12 -16.59
C VAL A 115 -10.30 7.76 -17.15
N PRO A 116 -10.02 9.05 -16.82
CA PRO A 116 -8.85 9.75 -17.31
C PRO A 116 -7.53 9.14 -16.81
N THR A 117 -6.60 8.92 -17.72
CA THR A 117 -5.26 8.39 -17.41
C THR A 117 -4.25 8.94 -18.41
N ALA A 118 -2.95 8.74 -18.18
CA ALA A 118 -1.90 9.11 -19.12
C ALA A 118 -2.13 8.50 -20.51
N GLU A 119 -1.91 9.26 -21.56
CA GLU A 119 -2.05 8.80 -22.95
C GLU A 119 -0.98 7.77 -23.28
N ARG A 120 -1.38 6.69 -23.96
CA ARG A 120 -0.44 5.71 -24.50
C ARG A 120 0.22 6.23 -25.76
N LEU A 121 1.53 6.28 -25.77
CA LEU A 121 2.33 6.72 -26.91
C LEU A 121 2.72 5.55 -27.78
N SER A 122 2.62 5.73 -29.10
CA SER A 122 3.06 4.74 -30.10
C SER A 122 4.57 4.74 -30.31
N VAL A 123 5.24 5.83 -29.94
CA VAL A 123 6.69 6.01 -30.08
C VAL A 123 7.25 6.60 -28.80
N ALA A 124 8.29 5.98 -28.28
CA ALA A 124 9.02 6.49 -27.12
C ALA A 124 9.83 7.74 -27.52
N ARG A 125 9.43 8.91 -26.99
CA ARG A 125 10.14 10.18 -27.15
C ARG A 125 10.06 10.94 -25.83
N PRO A 126 11.16 11.47 -25.30
CA PRO A 126 11.12 12.31 -24.10
C PRO A 126 10.37 13.64 -24.33
N PRO A 127 9.63 14.16 -23.32
CA PRO A 127 9.40 13.50 -22.03
C PRO A 127 8.35 12.39 -22.14
N CYS A 128 8.64 11.23 -21.53
CA CYS A 128 7.70 10.10 -21.50
C CYS A 128 7.97 9.19 -20.28
N VAL A 129 7.07 8.24 -20.03
CA VAL A 129 7.23 7.22 -19.00
C VAL A 129 7.24 5.84 -19.67
N VAL A 130 8.26 5.05 -19.38
CA VAL A 130 8.36 3.64 -19.79
C VAL A 130 7.89 2.78 -18.62
N LYS A 131 6.90 1.93 -18.84
CA LYS A 131 6.39 1.00 -17.84
C LYS A 131 6.53 -0.44 -18.35
N VAL A 132 7.00 -1.33 -17.48
CA VAL A 132 6.98 -2.78 -17.75
C VAL A 132 5.61 -3.32 -17.36
N ASP A 133 4.95 -4.05 -18.25
CA ASP A 133 3.67 -4.73 -17.96
C ASP A 133 3.90 -5.90 -17.01
N GLY A 134 3.00 -6.08 -16.04
CA GLY A 134 3.11 -7.07 -14.99
C GLY A 134 3.52 -6.49 -13.64
N LEU A 135 3.60 -7.37 -12.63
CA LEU A 135 4.08 -7.04 -11.30
C LEU A 135 5.60 -6.79 -11.33
N ALA A 136 6.04 -5.62 -10.92
CA ALA A 136 7.46 -5.23 -10.91
C ALA A 136 7.95 -4.70 -9.55
N GLY A 137 7.12 -4.78 -8.49
CA GLY A 137 7.50 -4.36 -7.14
C GLY A 137 7.97 -2.90 -7.06
N GLY A 138 7.31 -1.99 -7.78
CA GLY A 138 7.67 -0.57 -7.85
C GLY A 138 8.88 -0.24 -8.76
N LYS A 139 9.54 -1.23 -9.35
CA LYS A 139 10.78 -1.04 -10.14
C LYS A 139 10.57 -0.97 -11.66
N GLY A 140 9.36 -1.19 -12.13
CA GLY A 140 9.06 -1.26 -13.56
C GLY A 140 8.59 0.06 -14.18
N VAL A 141 8.81 1.21 -13.54
CA VAL A 141 8.40 2.54 -14.02
C VAL A 141 9.62 3.45 -14.13
N PHE A 142 9.86 3.96 -15.33
CA PHE A 142 11.01 4.81 -15.66
C PHE A 142 10.52 6.13 -16.23
N VAL A 143 10.71 7.21 -15.50
CA VAL A 143 10.45 8.57 -15.95
C VAL A 143 11.63 9.04 -16.79
N CYS A 144 11.37 9.38 -18.04
CA CYS A 144 12.39 9.72 -19.04
C CYS A 144 12.15 11.15 -19.55
N ARG A 145 12.86 12.13 -18.97
CA ARG A 145 12.78 13.54 -19.37
C ARG A 145 13.75 13.87 -20.51
N THR A 146 14.83 13.08 -20.65
CA THR A 146 15.88 13.23 -21.64
C THR A 146 16.08 11.95 -22.45
N GLN A 147 16.76 12.04 -23.60
CA GLN A 147 17.09 10.87 -24.42
C GLN A 147 17.99 9.87 -23.66
N ALA A 148 18.93 10.36 -22.87
CA ALA A 148 19.81 9.51 -22.06
C ALA A 148 19.01 8.69 -21.03
N GLU A 149 18.06 9.34 -20.33
CA GLU A 149 17.16 8.65 -19.38
C GLU A 149 16.25 7.64 -20.09
N LEU A 150 15.80 7.94 -21.32
CA LEU A 150 15.01 6.99 -22.10
C LEU A 150 15.84 5.76 -22.49
N ASP A 151 17.07 5.95 -22.95
CA ASP A 151 17.95 4.85 -23.35
C ASP A 151 18.29 3.97 -22.13
N ASP A 152 18.51 4.58 -20.95
CA ASP A 152 18.74 3.87 -19.69
C ASP A 152 17.48 3.14 -19.22
N GLY A 153 16.33 3.82 -19.26
CA GLY A 153 15.05 3.26 -18.89
C GLY A 153 14.64 2.07 -19.75
N LEU A 154 14.83 2.15 -21.06
CA LEU A 154 14.56 1.04 -21.97
C LEU A 154 15.48 -0.16 -21.71
N ARG A 155 16.77 0.08 -21.41
CA ARG A 155 17.71 -1.00 -21.03
C ARG A 155 17.30 -1.68 -19.72
N ALA A 156 16.94 -0.89 -18.71
CA ALA A 156 16.50 -1.40 -17.42
C ALA A 156 15.17 -2.17 -17.56
N ALA A 157 14.22 -1.64 -18.33
CA ALA A 157 12.95 -2.30 -18.61
C ALA A 157 13.13 -3.63 -19.35
N ALA A 158 14.03 -3.68 -20.34
CA ALA A 158 14.34 -4.90 -21.06
C ALA A 158 14.96 -5.99 -20.14
N ALA A 159 15.75 -5.59 -19.14
CA ALA A 159 16.33 -6.52 -18.16
C ALA A 159 15.28 -7.12 -17.22
N LEU A 160 14.18 -6.42 -16.96
CA LEU A 160 13.04 -6.93 -16.17
C LEU A 160 12.17 -7.91 -16.98
N GLY A 161 12.21 -7.83 -18.30
CA GLY A 161 11.36 -8.62 -19.21
C GLY A 161 9.92 -8.10 -19.23
N GLY A 162 9.07 -8.71 -20.07
CA GLY A 162 7.67 -8.32 -20.23
C GLY A 162 7.43 -7.32 -21.36
N ALA A 163 6.16 -7.04 -21.63
CA ALA A 163 5.76 -6.05 -22.62
C ALA A 163 6.00 -4.63 -22.06
N LEU A 164 6.26 -3.68 -22.96
CA LEU A 164 6.46 -2.28 -22.57
C LEU A 164 5.22 -1.46 -22.91
N LEU A 165 4.86 -0.60 -22.00
CA LEU A 165 3.89 0.47 -22.17
C LEU A 165 4.63 1.81 -22.11
N ILE A 166 4.43 2.64 -23.13
CA ILE A 166 4.99 3.99 -23.16
C ILE A 166 3.83 4.97 -22.97
N GLU A 167 3.99 5.88 -22.03
CA GLU A 167 2.96 6.88 -21.70
C GLU A 167 3.53 8.30 -21.75
N GLU A 168 2.64 9.27 -21.93
CA GLU A 168 2.99 10.66 -21.69
C GLU A 168 3.45 10.86 -20.25
N LEU A 169 4.33 11.80 -20.03
CA LEU A 169 4.71 12.24 -18.67
C LEU A 169 3.65 13.21 -18.16
N LEU A 170 2.94 12.82 -17.11
CA LEU A 170 2.05 13.72 -16.38
C LEU A 170 2.85 14.55 -15.38
N GLU A 171 2.43 15.80 -15.20
CA GLU A 171 3.00 16.71 -14.21
C GLU A 171 1.89 17.17 -13.26
N GLY A 172 2.19 17.24 -11.96
CA GLY A 172 1.24 17.57 -10.91
C GLY A 172 1.67 17.00 -9.57
N GLU A 173 0.72 16.89 -8.65
CA GLU A 173 0.92 16.29 -7.34
C GLU A 173 0.35 14.90 -7.31
N GLU A 174 1.11 13.95 -6.76
CA GLU A 174 0.63 12.59 -6.58
C GLU A 174 -0.35 12.53 -5.41
N LEU A 175 -1.38 11.70 -5.55
CA LEU A 175 -2.38 11.43 -4.54
C LEU A 175 -2.69 9.94 -4.54
N SER A 176 -2.78 9.35 -3.35
CA SER A 176 -3.21 7.98 -3.14
C SER A 176 -4.61 7.97 -2.53
N LEU A 177 -5.60 7.40 -3.24
CA LEU A 177 -6.94 7.21 -2.73
C LEU A 177 -7.29 5.72 -2.74
N LEU A 178 -7.57 5.20 -1.55
CA LEU A 178 -7.95 3.82 -1.33
C LEU A 178 -9.45 3.75 -1.03
N ALA A 179 -10.12 2.74 -1.56
CA ALA A 179 -11.51 2.44 -1.22
C ALA A 179 -11.70 0.95 -0.92
N ILE A 180 -12.45 0.63 0.13
CA ILE A 180 -12.92 -0.72 0.42
C ILE A 180 -14.10 -1.00 -0.51
N CYS A 181 -14.07 -2.13 -1.20
CA CYS A 181 -15.04 -2.48 -2.24
C CYS A 181 -15.63 -3.87 -2.01
N ASP A 182 -16.93 -4.02 -2.27
CA ASP A 182 -17.68 -5.28 -2.13
C ASP A 182 -18.12 -5.89 -3.46
N GLY A 183 -17.63 -5.34 -4.58
CA GLY A 183 -18.03 -5.73 -5.94
C GLY A 183 -19.04 -4.79 -6.58
N GLN A 184 -19.72 -3.94 -5.81
CA GLN A 184 -20.70 -2.95 -6.25
C GLN A 184 -20.45 -1.58 -5.62
N ASN A 185 -20.24 -1.54 -4.32
CA ASN A 185 -20.05 -0.33 -3.55
C ASN A 185 -18.57 -0.08 -3.27
N ALA A 186 -18.23 1.19 -3.03
CA ALA A 186 -16.92 1.64 -2.61
C ALA A 186 -17.06 2.60 -1.43
N VAL A 187 -16.35 2.33 -0.34
CA VAL A 187 -16.24 3.20 0.83
C VAL A 187 -14.80 3.70 0.91
N PRO A 188 -14.57 5.03 0.81
CA PRO A 188 -13.24 5.58 0.77
C PRO A 188 -12.55 5.50 2.14
N LEU A 189 -11.24 5.39 2.11
CA LEU A 189 -10.35 5.69 3.22
C LEU A 189 -9.80 7.11 3.07
N ALA A 190 -9.21 7.65 4.15
CA ALA A 190 -8.58 8.95 4.09
C ALA A 190 -7.52 9.02 2.97
N PRO A 191 -7.46 10.13 2.19
CA PRO A 191 -6.43 10.29 1.18
C PRO A 191 -5.05 10.38 1.83
N ALA A 192 -4.04 9.90 1.11
CA ALA A 192 -2.65 9.97 1.51
C ALA A 192 -1.75 10.38 0.35
N GLN A 193 -0.55 10.84 0.65
CA GLN A 193 0.50 11.06 -0.34
C GLN A 193 1.74 10.29 0.06
N ASP A 194 2.34 9.57 -0.90
CA ASP A 194 3.54 8.76 -0.69
C ASP A 194 4.79 9.41 -1.34
N PHE A 195 5.96 8.93 -0.94
CA PHE A 195 7.27 9.36 -1.43
C PHE A 195 8.01 8.17 -1.99
N LYS A 196 7.99 8.01 -3.32
CA LYS A 196 8.50 6.81 -4.01
C LYS A 196 10.02 6.81 -4.23
N ARG A 197 10.65 7.99 -4.32
CA ARG A 197 12.09 8.10 -4.57
C ARG A 197 12.91 7.86 -3.32
N LEU A 198 14.09 7.23 -3.51
CA LEU A 198 14.96 6.82 -2.41
C LEU A 198 15.57 7.99 -1.63
N GLU A 199 15.88 9.10 -2.31
CA GLU A 199 16.68 10.20 -1.77
C GLU A 199 15.84 11.46 -1.59
N ASP A 200 16.28 12.33 -0.66
CA ASP A 200 15.70 13.64 -0.42
C ASP A 200 15.59 14.47 -1.71
N GLY A 201 14.57 15.34 -1.78
CA GLY A 201 14.30 16.16 -2.95
C GLY A 201 13.78 15.37 -4.14
N ASP A 202 13.15 14.24 -3.88
CA ASP A 202 12.53 13.35 -4.86
C ASP A 202 13.52 12.89 -5.93
N ARG A 203 14.71 12.47 -5.50
CA ARG A 203 15.82 12.01 -6.33
C ARG A 203 16.11 10.52 -6.13
N GLY A 204 16.97 10.00 -7.01
CA GLY A 204 17.35 8.59 -6.97
C GLY A 204 16.30 7.68 -7.62
N PRO A 205 16.47 6.36 -7.50
CA PRO A 205 15.55 5.38 -8.09
C PRO A 205 14.23 5.29 -7.33
N ASN A 206 13.18 4.79 -8.00
CA ASN A 206 11.93 4.43 -7.37
C ASN A 206 12.11 3.24 -6.42
N THR A 207 11.37 3.28 -5.32
CA THR A 207 11.29 2.23 -4.29
C THR A 207 9.84 1.79 -4.11
N GLY A 208 9.57 0.95 -3.12
CA GLY A 208 8.22 0.65 -2.66
C GLY A 208 7.61 1.73 -1.75
N GLY A 209 8.22 2.91 -1.66
CA GLY A 209 7.80 4.02 -0.79
C GLY A 209 8.75 4.23 0.39
N MET A 210 9.16 5.48 0.59
CA MET A 210 10.08 5.92 1.66
C MET A 210 9.35 6.65 2.79
N GLY A 211 8.05 6.86 2.63
CA GLY A 211 7.19 7.49 3.61
C GLY A 211 5.87 7.91 2.99
N SER A 212 4.95 8.33 3.85
CA SER A 212 3.64 8.85 3.45
C SER A 212 3.09 9.78 4.51
N TYR A 213 2.04 10.51 4.19
CA TYR A 213 1.30 11.30 5.17
C TYR A 213 -0.18 11.39 4.82
N SER A 214 -0.99 11.67 5.82
CA SER A 214 -2.43 11.92 5.74
C SER A 214 -2.83 12.87 6.90
N PRO A 215 -3.74 13.86 6.69
CA PRO A 215 -4.47 14.17 5.47
C PRO A 215 -3.61 14.88 4.43
N VAL A 216 -4.09 14.92 3.19
CA VAL A 216 -3.44 15.67 2.11
C VAL A 216 -4.09 17.07 2.04
N PRO A 217 -3.31 18.16 2.17
CA PRO A 217 -3.86 19.52 2.10
C PRO A 217 -4.63 19.77 0.80
N GLY A 218 -5.82 20.35 0.93
CA GLY A 218 -6.68 20.67 -0.22
C GLY A 218 -7.53 19.50 -0.73
N ILE A 219 -7.44 18.33 -0.12
CA ILE A 219 -8.29 17.17 -0.44
C ILE A 219 -9.22 16.88 0.74
N GLY A 220 -10.42 17.41 0.66
CA GLY A 220 -11.48 17.20 1.64
C GLY A 220 -12.50 16.12 1.21
N PRO A 221 -13.59 15.96 1.97
CA PRO A 221 -14.64 14.96 1.65
C PRO A 221 -15.27 15.15 0.26
N ALA A 222 -15.43 16.40 -0.18
CA ALA A 222 -16.03 16.70 -1.50
C ALA A 222 -15.14 16.23 -2.66
N GLU A 223 -13.83 16.48 -2.57
CA GLU A 223 -12.84 16.02 -3.56
C GLU A 223 -12.71 14.50 -3.55
N VAL A 224 -12.77 13.86 -2.36
CA VAL A 224 -12.76 12.40 -2.24
C VAL A 224 -13.98 11.79 -2.93
N GLU A 225 -15.19 12.34 -2.68
CA GLU A 225 -16.41 11.84 -3.34
C GLU A 225 -16.37 12.04 -4.87
N GLU A 226 -15.86 13.18 -5.35
CA GLU A 226 -15.65 13.41 -6.78
C GLU A 226 -14.71 12.37 -7.39
N LEU A 227 -13.61 12.03 -6.70
CA LEU A 227 -12.69 11.00 -7.15
C LEU A 227 -13.29 9.60 -7.12
N LEU A 228 -14.14 9.29 -6.15
CA LEU A 228 -14.90 8.03 -6.15
C LEU A 228 -15.82 7.93 -7.36
N GLU A 229 -16.58 8.99 -7.65
CA GLU A 229 -17.52 9.05 -8.77
C GLU A 229 -16.82 9.00 -10.12
N THR A 230 -15.68 9.62 -10.26
CA THR A 230 -14.99 9.75 -11.56
C THR A 230 -13.96 8.67 -11.81
N VAL A 231 -13.48 7.97 -10.76
CA VAL A 231 -12.41 6.96 -10.88
C VAL A 231 -12.85 5.59 -10.40
N HIS A 232 -13.22 5.43 -9.10
CA HIS A 232 -13.44 4.12 -8.50
C HIS A 232 -14.72 3.46 -9.01
N ARG A 233 -15.87 4.13 -8.90
CA ARG A 233 -17.18 3.56 -9.30
C ARG A 233 -17.22 3.15 -10.78
N PRO A 234 -16.73 3.94 -11.75
CA PRO A 234 -16.68 3.53 -13.15
C PRO A 234 -15.80 2.29 -13.38
N VAL A 235 -14.65 2.19 -12.69
CA VAL A 235 -13.77 1.01 -12.78
C VAL A 235 -14.44 -0.23 -12.21
N LEU A 236 -15.10 -0.12 -11.04
CA LEU A 236 -15.83 -1.23 -10.41
C LEU A 236 -16.97 -1.72 -11.32
N ALA A 237 -17.73 -0.80 -11.88
CA ALA A 237 -18.81 -1.13 -12.81
C ALA A 237 -18.28 -1.84 -14.07
N GLU A 238 -17.17 -1.39 -14.63
CA GLU A 238 -16.55 -2.02 -15.80
C GLU A 238 -15.97 -3.40 -15.48
N LEU A 239 -15.31 -3.58 -14.33
CA LEU A 239 -14.84 -4.89 -13.89
C LEU A 239 -16.01 -5.86 -13.67
N SER A 240 -17.10 -5.42 -13.04
CA SER A 240 -18.32 -6.20 -12.85
C SER A 240 -18.93 -6.60 -14.21
N ARG A 241 -19.01 -5.65 -15.16
CA ARG A 241 -19.49 -5.91 -16.54
C ARG A 241 -18.65 -6.95 -17.27
N ARG A 242 -17.36 -7.02 -16.97
CA ARG A 242 -16.42 -8.05 -17.49
C ARG A 242 -16.52 -9.39 -16.76
N GLY A 243 -17.43 -9.54 -15.79
CA GLY A 243 -17.59 -10.75 -14.98
C GLY A 243 -16.50 -10.93 -13.92
N ALA A 244 -15.83 -9.87 -13.54
CA ALA A 244 -14.78 -9.84 -12.53
C ALA A 244 -15.08 -8.77 -11.45
N PRO A 245 -16.17 -8.91 -10.66
CA PRO A 245 -16.49 -7.96 -9.60
C PRO A 245 -15.30 -7.86 -8.62
N PHE A 246 -15.00 -6.63 -8.19
CA PHE A 246 -13.82 -6.36 -7.36
C PHE A 246 -14.22 -6.30 -5.89
N VAL A 247 -13.85 -7.32 -5.12
CA VAL A 247 -13.99 -7.37 -3.65
C VAL A 247 -12.61 -7.21 -3.02
N GLY A 248 -12.40 -6.16 -2.24
CA GLY A 248 -11.10 -5.88 -1.64
C GLY A 248 -10.84 -4.38 -1.53
N VAL A 249 -9.59 -3.97 -1.47
CA VAL A 249 -9.21 -2.55 -1.49
C VAL A 249 -8.69 -2.16 -2.87
N LEU A 250 -9.42 -1.27 -3.54
CA LEU A 250 -8.97 -0.67 -4.79
C LEU A 250 -8.23 0.62 -4.48
N TYR A 251 -6.93 0.61 -4.68
CA TYR A 251 -6.06 1.77 -4.57
C TYR A 251 -5.87 2.42 -5.93
N ALA A 252 -6.21 3.69 -6.05
CA ALA A 252 -5.91 4.54 -7.21
C ALA A 252 -4.74 5.46 -6.88
N GLY A 253 -3.63 5.31 -7.60
CA GLY A 253 -2.55 6.28 -7.67
C GLY A 253 -2.89 7.34 -8.71
N LEU A 254 -2.99 8.58 -8.29
CA LEU A 254 -3.48 9.70 -9.09
C LEU A 254 -2.39 10.76 -9.27
N MET A 255 -2.42 11.45 -10.40
CA MET A 255 -1.73 12.72 -10.62
C MET A 255 -2.77 13.83 -10.71
N LEU A 256 -2.69 14.81 -9.82
CA LEU A 256 -3.54 16.00 -9.84
C LEU A 256 -2.90 17.00 -10.80
N THR A 257 -3.39 17.01 -12.04
CA THR A 257 -2.88 17.89 -13.10
C THR A 257 -3.75 19.14 -13.25
N ASP A 258 -3.26 20.18 -13.96
CA ASP A 258 -4.05 21.36 -14.29
C ASP A 258 -5.31 21.04 -15.10
N ALA A 259 -5.34 19.91 -15.80
CA ALA A 259 -6.50 19.43 -16.57
C ALA A 259 -7.43 18.49 -15.76
N GLY A 260 -7.20 18.37 -14.45
CA GLY A 260 -7.91 17.48 -13.55
C GLY A 260 -7.13 16.21 -13.18
N PRO A 261 -7.70 15.38 -12.30
CA PRO A 261 -7.06 14.15 -11.82
C PRO A 261 -6.93 13.12 -12.95
N ARG A 262 -5.77 12.45 -12.99
CA ARG A 262 -5.46 11.38 -13.93
C ARG A 262 -4.88 10.17 -13.22
N VAL A 263 -5.37 8.97 -13.53
CA VAL A 263 -4.87 7.73 -12.93
C VAL A 263 -3.50 7.39 -13.47
N LEU A 264 -2.56 7.18 -12.56
CA LEU A 264 -1.22 6.65 -12.85
C LEU A 264 -1.21 5.12 -12.89
N GLU A 265 -1.85 4.52 -11.87
CA GLU A 265 -1.95 3.07 -11.70
C GLU A 265 -3.08 2.71 -10.73
N PHE A 266 -3.52 1.46 -10.78
CA PHE A 266 -4.32 0.83 -9.72
C PHE A 266 -3.52 -0.24 -9.02
N ASN A 267 -3.77 -0.39 -7.69
CA ASN A 267 -3.31 -1.54 -6.94
C ASN A 267 -4.55 -2.25 -6.35
N CYS A 268 -4.49 -3.57 -6.27
CA CYS A 268 -5.62 -4.41 -5.87
C CYS A 268 -5.61 -4.78 -4.37
N ARG A 269 -4.98 -3.94 -3.56
CA ARG A 269 -4.71 -4.18 -2.14
C ARG A 269 -4.45 -2.85 -1.41
N PHE A 270 -4.34 -2.94 -0.09
CA PHE A 270 -3.89 -1.81 0.72
C PHE A 270 -2.53 -1.27 0.25
N GLY A 271 -2.33 0.06 0.33
CA GLY A 271 -1.06 0.72 0.02
C GLY A 271 0.03 0.42 1.06
N ASP A 272 1.28 0.61 0.70
CA ASP A 272 2.42 0.47 1.59
C ASP A 272 3.53 1.46 1.13
N PRO A 273 3.70 2.63 1.78
CA PRO A 273 3.40 2.88 3.20
C PRO A 273 2.12 3.67 3.53
N GLU A 274 1.17 3.86 2.63
CA GLU A 274 -0.01 4.70 2.86
C GLU A 274 -0.89 4.17 4.00
N THR A 275 -1.08 2.86 4.08
CA THR A 275 -1.88 2.22 5.13
C THR A 275 -1.38 2.58 6.53
N GLN A 276 -0.06 2.71 6.70
CA GLN A 276 0.57 3.09 7.95
C GLN A 276 0.26 4.54 8.37
N SER A 277 -0.07 5.41 7.40
CA SER A 277 -0.53 6.78 7.68
C SER A 277 -2.05 6.88 7.77
N ILE A 278 -2.80 6.01 7.11
CA ILE A 278 -4.27 6.07 7.04
C ILE A 278 -4.90 5.43 8.29
N LEU A 279 -4.49 4.22 8.66
CA LEU A 279 -5.16 3.46 9.72
C LEU A 279 -5.06 4.07 11.11
N PRO A 280 -3.96 4.74 11.52
CA PRO A 280 -3.92 5.42 12.80
C PRO A 280 -4.86 6.62 12.91
N ARG A 281 -5.38 7.13 11.79
CA ARG A 281 -6.39 8.19 11.74
C ARG A 281 -7.82 7.65 11.74
N LEU A 282 -8.01 6.37 11.45
CA LEU A 282 -9.34 5.77 11.36
C LEU A 282 -9.92 5.55 12.76
N ASP A 283 -10.96 6.32 13.13
CA ASP A 283 -11.69 6.14 14.41
C ASP A 283 -12.67 4.96 14.33
N ALA A 284 -13.21 4.69 13.15
CA ALA A 284 -14.12 3.58 12.93
C ALA A 284 -13.44 2.22 13.20
N ASP A 285 -14.23 1.26 13.66
CA ASP A 285 -13.83 -0.15 13.68
C ASP A 285 -13.71 -0.66 12.24
N LEU A 286 -12.52 -1.14 11.89
CA LEU A 286 -12.21 -1.59 10.53
C LEU A 286 -12.77 -2.99 10.25
N LEU A 287 -12.77 -3.89 11.25
CA LEU A 287 -13.11 -5.30 11.05
C LEU A 287 -14.51 -5.53 10.51
N PRO A 288 -15.58 -4.90 11.05
CA PRO A 288 -16.92 -5.05 10.46
C PRO A 288 -17.03 -4.60 9.01
N ALA A 289 -16.33 -3.53 8.63
CA ALA A 289 -16.33 -3.04 7.24
C ALA A 289 -15.65 -4.02 6.30
N LEU A 290 -14.51 -4.63 6.71
CA LEU A 290 -13.81 -5.63 5.90
C LEU A 290 -14.63 -6.93 5.78
N ALA A 291 -15.29 -7.34 6.85
CA ALA A 291 -16.17 -8.52 6.85
C ALA A 291 -17.41 -8.31 5.96
N ALA A 292 -18.05 -7.14 6.03
CA ALA A 292 -19.17 -6.76 5.16
C ALA A 292 -18.73 -6.71 3.69
N ALA A 293 -17.58 -6.13 3.38
CA ALA A 293 -17.06 -6.11 2.02
C ALA A 293 -16.77 -7.52 1.49
N ALA A 294 -16.17 -8.40 2.31
CA ALA A 294 -15.92 -9.79 1.94
C ALA A 294 -17.21 -10.58 1.69
N ALA A 295 -18.30 -10.22 2.36
CA ALA A 295 -19.64 -10.81 2.20
C ALA A 295 -20.44 -10.22 1.03
N GLY A 296 -19.97 -9.11 0.41
CA GLY A 296 -20.72 -8.40 -0.65
C GLY A 296 -21.85 -7.51 -0.11
N ASP A 297 -21.77 -7.06 1.14
CA ASP A 297 -22.80 -6.29 1.85
C ASP A 297 -22.20 -5.07 2.58
N LEU A 298 -21.23 -4.42 1.97
CA LEU A 298 -20.56 -3.23 2.54
C LEU A 298 -21.55 -2.05 2.69
N GLY A 299 -22.54 -1.99 1.79
CA GLY A 299 -23.45 -0.83 1.73
C GLY A 299 -22.73 0.45 1.29
N GLY A 300 -23.40 1.57 1.53
CA GLY A 300 -22.81 2.90 1.35
C GLY A 300 -22.54 3.53 2.71
N GLY A 301 -21.60 4.46 2.75
CA GLY A 301 -21.28 5.23 3.95
C GLY A 301 -19.84 5.72 3.97
N GLU A 302 -19.48 6.32 5.08
CA GLU A 302 -18.13 6.78 5.36
C GLU A 302 -17.61 6.09 6.63
N LEU A 303 -16.34 5.78 6.65
CA LEU A 303 -15.66 5.35 7.86
C LEU A 303 -15.16 6.58 8.62
N ALA A 304 -15.61 6.75 9.84
CA ALA A 304 -15.21 7.88 10.68
C ALA A 304 -13.69 7.94 10.81
N THR A 305 -13.15 9.11 10.48
CA THR A 305 -11.71 9.39 10.51
C THR A 305 -11.46 10.58 11.44
N GLY A 306 -10.47 10.45 12.32
CA GLY A 306 -10.10 11.51 13.27
C GLY A 306 -9.40 12.70 12.58
N ASP A 307 -9.40 13.81 13.30
CA ASP A 307 -8.81 15.08 12.82
C ASP A 307 -7.28 15.10 12.84
N ARG A 308 -6.65 14.19 13.61
CA ARG A 308 -5.20 14.17 13.72
C ARG A 308 -4.53 13.82 12.39
N ALA A 309 -3.42 14.52 12.11
CA ALA A 309 -2.54 14.18 11.02
C ALA A 309 -1.56 13.06 11.41
N THR A 310 -1.07 12.33 10.42
CA THR A 310 -0.05 11.29 10.58
C THR A 310 1.02 11.41 9.50
N VAL A 311 2.26 11.14 9.88
CA VAL A 311 3.40 11.06 8.96
C VAL A 311 4.13 9.76 9.22
N THR A 312 4.37 8.99 8.19
CA THR A 312 5.13 7.73 8.21
C THR A 312 6.51 7.96 7.58
N VAL A 313 7.56 7.63 8.29
CA VAL A 313 8.94 7.60 7.77
C VAL A 313 9.40 6.15 7.69
N VAL A 314 9.84 5.73 6.51
CA VAL A 314 10.31 4.35 6.27
C VAL A 314 11.81 4.27 6.47
N LEU A 315 12.24 3.38 7.37
CA LEU A 315 13.64 3.08 7.62
C LEU A 315 14.06 1.90 6.73
N VAL A 316 15.13 2.09 5.97
CA VAL A 316 15.69 1.07 5.05
C VAL A 316 17.12 0.72 5.46
N GLY A 317 17.58 -0.46 5.06
CA GLY A 317 18.95 -0.90 5.29
C GLY A 317 19.94 -0.33 4.27
N ALA A 318 21.18 -0.80 4.33
CA ALA A 318 22.28 -0.33 3.49
C ALA A 318 22.04 -0.54 1.97
N ASP A 319 21.35 -1.62 1.60
CA ASP A 319 21.02 -1.97 0.20
C ASP A 319 19.50 -2.16 0.01
N PRO A 320 18.72 -1.06 -0.04
CA PRO A 320 17.27 -1.14 -0.10
C PRO A 320 16.72 -1.58 -1.48
N LEU A 321 17.54 -1.54 -2.52
CA LEU A 321 17.08 -1.77 -3.90
C LEU A 321 17.28 -3.21 -4.36
N ASP A 322 18.27 -3.92 -3.83
CA ASP A 322 18.62 -5.25 -4.33
C ASP A 322 18.43 -6.32 -3.27
N ARG A 323 19.43 -6.60 -2.44
CA ARG A 323 19.42 -7.73 -1.50
C ARG A 323 18.70 -7.45 -0.18
N GLY A 324 18.49 -6.17 0.13
CA GLY A 324 18.07 -5.75 1.46
C GLY A 324 19.18 -5.95 2.50
N ASP A 325 18.83 -5.75 3.76
CA ASP A 325 19.72 -5.94 4.92
C ASP A 325 19.20 -7.09 5.78
N ARG A 326 20.10 -7.95 6.25
CA ARG A 326 19.75 -9.13 7.05
C ARG A 326 20.74 -9.39 8.14
N GLY A 327 20.23 -9.50 9.37
CA GLY A 327 21.01 -9.88 10.55
C GLY A 327 21.72 -8.73 11.24
N THR A 328 21.47 -7.47 10.84
CA THR A 328 21.96 -6.30 11.55
C THR A 328 21.08 -6.03 12.78
N PRO A 329 21.65 -5.91 13.99
CA PRO A 329 20.87 -5.61 15.20
C PRO A 329 20.18 -4.25 15.10
N ILE A 330 18.92 -4.19 15.56
CA ILE A 330 18.10 -3.00 15.63
C ILE A 330 17.95 -2.64 17.12
N GLU A 331 18.16 -1.39 17.46
CA GLU A 331 18.04 -0.87 18.82
C GLU A 331 17.10 0.32 18.85
N GLY A 332 16.49 0.58 20.02
CA GLY A 332 15.73 1.80 20.29
C GLY A 332 14.27 1.79 19.81
N VAL A 333 13.70 0.66 19.39
CA VAL A 333 12.28 0.57 18.99
C VAL A 333 11.38 0.91 20.17
N GLU A 334 11.61 0.30 21.33
CA GLU A 334 10.85 0.58 22.56
C GLU A 334 10.97 2.06 23.01
N ASP A 335 12.16 2.68 22.83
CA ASP A 335 12.37 4.11 23.13
C ASP A 335 11.58 5.02 22.17
N ALA A 336 11.47 4.63 20.89
CA ALA A 336 10.65 5.34 19.91
C ALA A 336 9.15 5.25 20.27
N GLU A 337 8.67 4.07 20.64
CA GLU A 337 7.29 3.86 21.08
C GLU A 337 7.00 4.61 22.38
N ALA A 338 7.94 4.62 23.33
CA ALA A 338 7.82 5.40 24.56
C ALA A 338 7.78 6.93 24.32
N SER A 339 8.31 7.43 23.22
CA SER A 339 8.17 8.84 22.81
C SER A 339 6.79 9.17 22.21
N GLY A 340 5.93 8.16 22.01
CA GLY A 340 4.59 8.29 21.44
C GLY A 340 4.49 8.01 19.93
N ALA A 341 5.57 7.61 19.29
CA ALA A 341 5.53 7.13 17.91
C ALA A 341 4.93 5.72 17.84
N LEU A 342 4.20 5.40 16.75
CA LEU A 342 3.90 4.01 16.42
C LEU A 342 5.04 3.46 15.56
N VAL A 343 5.44 2.20 15.81
CA VAL A 343 6.48 1.56 15.01
C VAL A 343 5.94 0.27 14.39
N PHE A 344 5.73 0.27 13.07
CA PHE A 344 5.31 -0.93 12.36
C PHE A 344 6.51 -1.64 11.74
N HIS A 345 6.69 -2.89 12.13
CA HIS A 345 7.72 -3.77 11.58
C HIS A 345 7.41 -4.17 10.14
N ALA A 346 8.45 -4.19 9.32
CA ALA A 346 8.39 -4.75 7.96
C ALA A 346 9.45 -5.87 7.84
N GLY A 347 10.59 -5.60 7.25
CA GLY A 347 11.66 -6.57 7.10
C GLY A 347 12.47 -6.74 8.38
N THR A 348 11.88 -7.32 9.40
CA THR A 348 12.54 -7.64 10.68
C THR A 348 12.46 -9.13 11.00
N ALA A 349 13.36 -9.61 11.82
CA ALA A 349 13.35 -10.95 12.40
C ALA A 349 13.84 -10.90 13.84
N GLU A 350 13.39 -11.84 14.67
CA GLU A 350 13.90 -12.01 16.01
C GLU A 350 14.76 -13.28 16.09
N ARG A 351 15.94 -13.16 16.71
CA ARG A 351 16.82 -14.31 16.99
C ARG A 351 17.48 -14.12 18.35
N SER A 352 17.30 -15.10 19.22
CA SER A 352 17.87 -15.11 20.58
C SER A 352 17.54 -13.85 21.39
N GLY A 353 16.28 -13.39 21.30
CA GLY A 353 15.78 -12.21 21.99
C GLY A 353 16.34 -10.88 21.44
N ARG A 354 16.87 -10.87 20.22
CA ARG A 354 17.35 -9.67 19.54
C ARG A 354 16.56 -9.42 18.27
N LEU A 355 16.12 -8.17 18.09
CA LEU A 355 15.52 -7.73 16.85
C LEU A 355 16.60 -7.45 15.81
N LEU A 356 16.43 -7.97 14.61
CA LEU A 356 17.39 -7.91 13.51
C LEU A 356 16.69 -7.45 12.22
N THR A 357 17.45 -6.82 11.34
CA THR A 357 17.01 -6.54 9.97
C THR A 357 16.81 -7.85 9.18
N ASN A 358 15.80 -7.89 8.30
CA ASN A 358 15.48 -9.03 7.44
C ASN A 358 14.75 -8.61 6.17
N GLY A 359 15.15 -7.54 5.52
CA GLY A 359 14.45 -7.08 4.33
C GLY A 359 15.04 -5.82 3.69
N ARG A 360 14.27 -5.20 2.83
CA ARG A 360 14.61 -3.94 2.15
C ARG A 360 14.15 -2.75 2.97
N ARG A 361 12.84 -2.65 3.23
CA ARG A 361 12.24 -1.73 4.20
C ARG A 361 12.18 -2.46 5.53
N ILE A 362 12.68 -1.85 6.58
CA ILE A 362 12.93 -2.50 7.87
C ILE A 362 11.83 -2.16 8.86
N LEU A 363 11.62 -0.85 9.09
CA LEU A 363 10.65 -0.32 10.03
C LEU A 363 9.92 0.88 9.40
N ASN A 364 8.71 1.13 9.88
CA ASN A 364 7.94 2.33 9.59
C ASN A 364 7.69 3.03 10.91
N VAL A 365 8.11 4.29 11.02
CA VAL A 365 7.94 5.12 12.23
C VAL A 365 6.86 6.15 11.94
N ILE A 366 5.79 6.13 12.73
CA ILE A 366 4.62 6.97 12.51
C ILE A 366 4.51 7.97 13.67
N GLY A 367 4.53 9.24 13.32
CA GLY A 367 4.15 10.32 14.22
C GLY A 367 2.72 10.78 13.96
N ALA A 368 2.02 11.18 15.00
CA ALA A 368 0.69 11.75 14.94
C ALA A 368 0.67 13.11 15.65
N GLY A 369 -0.08 14.06 15.09
CA GLY A 369 -0.17 15.43 15.64
C GLY A 369 -1.45 16.12 15.19
N ASP A 370 -1.68 17.34 15.70
CA ASP A 370 -2.86 18.14 15.36
C ASP A 370 -2.80 18.66 13.92
N ASP A 371 -1.60 18.72 13.35
CA ASP A 371 -1.34 19.06 11.96
C ASP A 371 -0.19 18.22 11.39
N VAL A 372 0.09 18.37 10.10
CA VAL A 372 1.17 17.62 9.42
C VAL A 372 2.54 17.97 9.96
N GLY A 373 2.78 19.23 10.39
CA GLY A 373 4.05 19.67 10.97
C GLY A 373 4.32 18.98 12.32
N ALA A 374 3.32 18.96 13.20
CA ALA A 374 3.39 18.28 14.49
C ALA A 374 3.56 16.76 14.32
N ALA A 375 2.81 16.15 13.39
CA ALA A 375 2.93 14.73 13.08
C ALA A 375 4.34 14.39 12.53
N ARG A 376 4.87 15.25 11.65
CA ARG A 376 6.22 15.12 11.11
C ARG A 376 7.28 15.21 12.21
N ALA A 377 7.19 16.20 13.09
CA ALA A 377 8.10 16.34 14.21
C ALA A 377 8.11 15.11 15.11
N ALA A 378 6.93 14.57 15.44
CA ALA A 378 6.80 13.35 16.24
C ALA A 378 7.39 12.11 15.54
N ALA A 379 7.16 11.96 14.22
CA ALA A 379 7.75 10.86 13.46
C ALA A 379 9.28 10.90 13.49
N TYR A 380 9.89 12.07 13.23
CA TYR A 380 11.35 12.21 13.24
C TYR A 380 11.96 12.15 14.65
N GLU A 381 11.22 12.51 15.70
CA GLU A 381 11.64 12.23 17.08
C GLU A 381 11.76 10.72 17.30
N GLY A 382 10.75 9.94 16.92
CA GLY A 382 10.79 8.49 16.98
C GLY A 382 11.94 7.90 16.15
N VAL A 383 12.13 8.37 14.90
CA VAL A 383 13.27 7.97 14.05
C VAL A 383 14.61 8.17 14.74
N GLY A 384 14.76 9.31 15.44
CA GLY A 384 16.00 9.64 16.16
C GLY A 384 16.34 8.71 17.33
N ARG A 385 15.38 7.88 17.78
CA ARG A 385 15.58 6.89 18.85
C ARG A 385 16.07 5.54 18.32
N ILE A 386 15.79 5.24 17.05
CA ILE A 386 16.09 3.95 16.43
C ILE A 386 17.47 3.99 15.76
N SER A 387 18.22 2.90 15.87
CA SER A 387 19.49 2.76 15.20
C SER A 387 19.77 1.33 14.75
N PHE A 388 20.37 1.20 13.58
CA PHE A 388 21.03 -0.02 13.09
C PHE A 388 22.09 0.37 12.04
N ALA A 389 23.12 -0.45 11.87
CA ALA A 389 24.21 -0.15 10.96
C ALA A 389 23.70 -0.07 9.51
N GLY A 390 24.06 1.01 8.80
CA GLY A 390 23.62 1.24 7.44
C GLY A 390 22.18 1.74 7.27
N MET A 391 21.52 2.14 8.37
CA MET A 391 20.19 2.74 8.34
C MET A 391 20.14 3.97 7.43
N LYS A 392 19.12 4.04 6.59
CA LYS A 392 18.80 5.20 5.75
C LYS A 392 17.31 5.50 5.82
N TYR A 393 16.98 6.77 5.66
CA TYR A 393 15.61 7.28 5.54
C TYR A 393 15.64 8.65 4.85
N ARG A 394 14.50 9.12 4.37
CA ARG A 394 14.38 10.49 3.85
C ARG A 394 14.11 11.47 4.99
N SER A 395 14.77 12.62 4.95
CA SER A 395 14.59 13.69 5.93
C SER A 395 13.50 14.71 5.56
N ASP A 396 12.96 14.61 4.34
CA ASP A 396 12.02 15.58 3.74
C ASP A 396 10.57 15.08 3.63
N ILE A 397 10.24 13.91 4.23
CA ILE A 397 8.86 13.39 4.20
C ILE A 397 7.90 14.43 4.78
N ALA A 398 6.84 14.75 4.03
CA ALA A 398 5.80 15.74 4.36
C ALA A 398 6.28 17.19 4.54
N ALA A 399 7.55 17.54 4.26
CA ALA A 399 8.07 18.90 4.46
C ALA A 399 7.35 19.97 3.62
N ALA A 400 6.98 19.63 2.36
CA ALA A 400 6.24 20.55 1.50
C ALA A 400 4.78 20.75 1.96
N ALA A 401 4.16 19.74 2.57
CA ALA A 401 2.82 19.83 3.12
C ALA A 401 2.78 20.70 4.40
N GLU A 402 3.79 20.57 5.27
CA GLU A 402 3.99 21.44 6.44
C GLU A 402 4.03 22.92 6.02
N ALA A 403 4.77 23.26 4.97
CA ALA A 403 4.92 24.63 4.48
C ALA A 403 3.65 25.26 3.91
N ARG A 404 2.61 24.44 3.58
CA ARG A 404 1.32 24.95 3.03
C ARG A 404 0.27 25.25 4.09
N VAL A 405 0.42 24.72 5.28
CA VAL A 405 -0.53 24.88 6.39
C VAL A 405 -0.09 25.99 7.34
N GLY A 406 1.17 26.40 7.33
CA GLY A 406 1.72 27.54 8.06
C GLY A 406 1.70 28.83 7.26
#